data_8023a2da8e984763597574f64675e2ab
#
_entry.id   8023a2da8e984763597574f64675e2ab
#
_cell.length_a   1.000
_cell.length_b   1.000
_cell.length_c   1.000
_cell.angle_alpha   90.00
_cell.angle_beta   90.00
_cell.angle_gamma   90.00
#
_symmetry.space_group_name_H-M   'P 1'
#
loop_
_entity.id
_entity.type
_entity.pdbx_description
1 polymer ?
#
loop_
_entity_poly.entity_id
_entity_poly.type
_entity_poly.pdbx_seq_one_letter_code
_entity_poly.pdbx_strand_id
1 'polypeptide(L)'
;FSARGGGGVQMFALREAAEDAKHQLPEALEKPVLKMQLSGGEAFSQLRDKLDATLLVDYDGKQIPLSAVRALAYDGDADTRRRAYEAELASYKKIELPMSFCLNNLKAEGETMAALKGYKGVLDMALAHSRMDEKTLEAMWTAIREALPELREYFKAKGRLLGHENGLPFYDLFAPVGQSTRTYTVEEARALLLDLFGKFCPE
;
A
#
# COMPACT_ATOMS: atom_id res chain seq x y z
N PHE A 1 3.01 -42.39 5.56
CA PHE A 1 2.12 -41.40 4.95
C PHE A 1 2.59 -41.06 3.54
N SER A 2 2.41 -41.99 2.64
CA SER A 2 2.68 -41.83 1.22
C SER A 2 1.42 -42.21 0.44
N ALA A 3 1.13 -41.40 -0.58
CA ALA A 3 0.23 -41.71 -1.69
C ALA A 3 -1.30 -41.57 -1.45
N ARG A 4 -1.76 -40.32 -1.24
CA ARG A 4 -3.04 -39.85 -1.83
C ARG A 4 -2.94 -38.34 -1.98
N GLY A 5 -3.37 -37.76 -3.11
CA GLY A 5 -3.15 -36.38 -3.55
C GLY A 5 -3.55 -35.19 -2.63
N GLY A 6 -3.80 -35.42 -1.36
CA GLY A 6 -3.99 -34.39 -0.32
C GLY A 6 -2.76 -34.14 0.58
N GLY A 7 -1.69 -34.95 0.45
CA GLY A 7 -0.53 -34.87 1.34
C GLY A 7 0.32 -33.60 1.18
N GLY A 8 0.35 -33.01 0.00
CA GLY A 8 1.19 -31.83 -0.29
C GLY A 8 0.74 -30.58 0.48
N VAL A 9 -0.54 -30.27 0.48
CA VAL A 9 -1.09 -29.09 1.15
C VAL A 9 -0.97 -29.22 2.67
N GLN A 10 -1.25 -30.41 3.22
CA GLN A 10 -1.11 -30.67 4.65
C GLN A 10 0.35 -30.61 5.11
N MET A 11 1.29 -31.13 4.31
CA MET A 11 2.72 -31.04 4.61
C MET A 11 3.24 -29.61 4.55
N PHE A 12 2.74 -28.78 3.64
CA PHE A 12 3.07 -27.37 3.61
C PHE A 12 2.60 -26.66 4.89
N ALA A 13 1.33 -26.82 5.26
CA ALA A 13 0.79 -26.23 6.48
C ALA A 13 1.54 -26.66 7.76
N LEU A 14 1.94 -27.91 7.84
CA LEU A 14 2.73 -28.43 8.98
C LEU A 14 4.15 -27.82 9.04
N ARG A 15 4.78 -27.61 7.89
CA ARG A 15 6.09 -26.93 7.83
C ARG A 15 5.96 -25.46 8.25
N GLU A 16 4.98 -24.75 7.75
CA GLU A 16 4.69 -23.38 8.16
C GLU A 16 4.47 -23.28 9.67
N ALA A 17 3.61 -24.15 10.23
CA ALA A 17 3.37 -24.18 11.66
C ALA A 17 4.64 -24.49 12.47
N ALA A 18 5.55 -25.32 11.95
CA ALA A 18 6.82 -25.62 12.59
C ALA A 18 7.81 -24.45 12.53
N GLU A 19 7.79 -23.66 11.43
CA GLU A 19 8.59 -22.42 11.36
C GLU A 19 8.01 -21.36 12.30
N ASP A 20 6.69 -21.12 12.27
CA ASP A 20 6.02 -20.18 13.16
C ASP A 20 6.26 -20.48 14.64
N ALA A 21 6.34 -21.77 15.00
CA ALA A 21 6.63 -22.21 16.37
C ALA A 21 8.01 -21.76 16.88
N LYS A 22 8.98 -21.50 15.99
CA LYS A 22 10.31 -21.00 16.38
C LYS A 22 10.27 -19.53 16.82
N HIS A 23 9.24 -18.80 16.41
CA HIS A 23 9.08 -17.36 16.58
C HIS A 23 7.91 -17.00 17.50
N GLN A 24 7.57 -17.90 18.40
CA GLN A 24 6.58 -17.64 19.45
C GLN A 24 7.20 -16.83 20.60
N LEU A 25 6.37 -16.01 21.22
CA LEU A 25 6.75 -15.34 22.46
C LEU A 25 6.90 -16.37 23.58
N PRO A 26 7.81 -16.16 24.56
CA PRO A 26 7.79 -16.90 25.80
C PRO A 26 6.42 -16.81 26.49
N GLU A 27 5.89 -17.92 27.01
CA GLU A 27 4.54 -17.98 27.60
C GLU A 27 4.27 -16.86 28.64
N ALA A 28 5.29 -16.54 29.45
CA ALA A 28 5.19 -15.49 30.46
C ALA A 28 5.02 -14.08 29.87
N LEU A 29 5.44 -13.86 28.63
CA LEU A 29 5.36 -12.57 27.93
C LEU A 29 4.15 -12.45 27.00
N GLU A 30 3.53 -13.54 26.59
CA GLU A 30 2.47 -13.56 25.61
C GLU A 30 1.30 -12.63 25.99
N LYS A 31 0.70 -12.85 27.16
CA LYS A 31 -0.43 -12.02 27.64
C LYS A 31 -0.08 -10.56 27.90
N PRO A 32 1.04 -10.22 28.60
CA PRO A 32 1.45 -8.83 28.77
C PRO A 32 1.71 -8.13 27.43
N VAL A 33 2.43 -8.75 26.52
CA VAL A 33 2.76 -8.16 25.20
C VAL A 33 1.50 -7.90 24.40
N LEU A 34 0.58 -8.88 24.30
CA LEU A 34 -0.70 -8.69 23.59
C LEU A 34 -1.52 -7.52 24.15
N LYS A 35 -1.56 -7.37 25.47
CA LYS A 35 -2.25 -6.22 26.09
C LYS A 35 -1.57 -4.89 25.77
N MET A 36 -0.23 -4.86 25.77
CA MET A 36 0.52 -3.66 25.44
C MET A 36 0.38 -3.27 23.95
N GLN A 37 0.32 -4.24 23.05
CA GLN A 37 0.08 -4.00 21.63
C GLN A 37 -1.26 -3.31 21.38
N LEU A 38 -2.32 -3.63 22.13
CA LEU A 38 -3.63 -2.97 21.98
C LEU A 38 -3.58 -1.46 22.29
N SER A 39 -2.77 -1.05 23.27
CA SER A 39 -2.57 0.37 23.63
C SER A 39 -1.33 0.99 23.00
N GLY A 40 -0.49 0.20 22.35
CA GLY A 40 0.70 0.58 21.59
C GLY A 40 0.44 0.63 20.10
N GLY A 41 1.04 -0.28 19.35
CA GLY A 41 0.99 -0.27 17.89
C GLY A 41 -0.41 -0.27 17.29
N GLU A 42 -1.32 -1.06 17.85
CA GLU A 42 -2.72 -1.08 17.38
C GLU A 42 -3.39 0.30 17.55
N ALA A 43 -3.22 0.95 18.71
CA ALA A 43 -3.77 2.27 18.97
C ALA A 43 -3.15 3.34 18.04
N PHE A 44 -1.83 3.28 17.80
CA PHE A 44 -1.17 4.20 16.85
C PHE A 44 -1.58 3.94 15.40
N SER A 45 -1.80 2.69 15.02
CA SER A 45 -2.34 2.35 13.70
C SER A 45 -3.74 2.91 13.50
N GLN A 46 -4.62 2.73 14.47
CA GLN A 46 -5.96 3.30 14.44
C GLN A 46 -5.95 4.83 14.44
N LEU A 47 -5.03 5.47 15.19
CA LEU A 47 -4.88 6.92 15.18
C LEU A 47 -4.47 7.41 13.80
N ARG A 48 -3.49 6.75 13.15
CA ARG A 48 -3.09 7.06 11.77
C ARG A 48 -4.28 7.01 10.82
N ASP A 49 -5.05 5.94 10.87
CA ASP A 49 -6.21 5.75 9.98
C ASP A 49 -7.28 6.83 10.21
N LYS A 50 -7.50 7.22 11.47
CA LYS A 50 -8.42 8.31 11.81
C LYS A 50 -7.92 9.66 11.33
N LEU A 51 -6.62 9.95 11.47
CA LEU A 51 -6.02 11.19 10.98
C LEU A 51 -6.19 11.32 9.46
N ASP A 52 -5.91 10.26 8.71
CA ASP A 52 -6.11 10.24 7.26
C ASP A 52 -7.60 10.40 6.88
N ALA A 53 -8.48 9.65 7.54
CA ALA A 53 -9.90 9.65 7.22
C ALA A 53 -10.61 10.98 7.55
N THR A 54 -10.12 11.70 8.56
CA THR A 54 -10.73 12.97 9.00
C THR A 54 -10.02 14.21 8.48
N LEU A 55 -8.91 14.06 7.73
CA LEU A 55 -8.17 15.17 7.16
C LEU A 55 -9.02 15.90 6.11
N LEU A 56 -9.32 17.16 6.40
CA LEU A 56 -9.98 18.07 5.47
C LEU A 56 -8.93 18.93 4.77
N VAL A 57 -9.04 18.99 3.46
CA VAL A 57 -8.19 19.77 2.57
C VAL A 57 -8.92 21.02 2.13
N ASP A 58 -8.26 22.16 2.24
CA ASP A 58 -8.78 23.44 1.76
C ASP A 58 -8.56 23.52 0.26
N TYR A 59 -9.62 23.35 -0.53
CA TYR A 59 -9.59 23.35 -1.99
C TYR A 59 -10.70 24.25 -2.56
N ASP A 60 -10.32 25.24 -3.36
CA ASP A 60 -11.22 26.22 -3.98
C ASP A 60 -12.23 26.86 -2.99
N GLY A 61 -11.72 27.22 -1.80
CA GLY A 61 -12.53 27.88 -0.75
C GLY A 61 -13.48 26.94 0.01
N LYS A 62 -13.36 25.64 -0.19
CA LYS A 62 -14.15 24.61 0.51
C LYS A 62 -13.21 23.63 1.23
N GLN A 63 -13.73 23.05 2.30
CA GLN A 63 -13.07 21.92 2.95
C GLN A 63 -13.66 20.62 2.42
N ILE A 64 -12.82 19.81 1.78
CA ILE A 64 -13.23 18.52 1.21
C ILE A 64 -12.33 17.40 1.75
N PRO A 65 -12.82 16.15 1.81
CA PRO A 65 -12.02 15.02 2.27
C PRO A 65 -10.76 14.80 1.42
N LEU A 66 -9.68 14.32 2.04
CA LEU A 66 -8.43 13.99 1.37
C LEU A 66 -8.63 13.06 0.16
N SER A 67 -9.51 12.05 0.28
CA SER A 67 -9.84 11.12 -0.80
C SER A 67 -10.46 11.83 -2.03
N ALA A 68 -11.27 12.86 -1.80
CA ALA A 68 -11.87 13.64 -2.88
C ALA A 68 -10.81 14.48 -3.62
N VAL A 69 -9.86 15.09 -2.90
CA VAL A 69 -8.75 15.83 -3.52
C VAL A 69 -7.85 14.89 -4.33
N ARG A 70 -7.52 13.72 -3.79
CA ARG A 70 -6.71 12.71 -4.49
C ARG A 70 -7.38 12.20 -5.76
N ALA A 71 -8.69 12.13 -5.80
CA ALA A 71 -9.43 11.76 -7.02
C ALA A 71 -9.23 12.76 -8.15
N LEU A 72 -8.96 14.04 -7.85
CA LEU A 72 -8.68 15.07 -8.85
C LEU A 72 -7.35 14.87 -9.59
N ALA A 73 -6.47 13.97 -9.12
CA ALA A 73 -5.26 13.58 -9.85
C ALA A 73 -5.56 12.92 -11.22
N TYR A 74 -6.78 12.47 -11.42
CA TYR A 74 -7.28 11.88 -12.68
C TYR A 74 -8.08 12.86 -13.55
N ASP A 75 -8.22 14.11 -13.12
CA ASP A 75 -8.97 15.11 -13.88
C ASP A 75 -8.31 15.41 -15.24
N GLY A 76 -9.10 15.72 -16.25
CA GLY A 76 -8.62 16.09 -17.59
C GLY A 76 -7.89 17.43 -17.62
N ASP A 77 -8.25 18.36 -16.73
CA ASP A 77 -7.65 19.68 -16.62
C ASP A 77 -6.36 19.68 -15.80
N ALA A 78 -5.25 20.11 -16.42
CA ALA A 78 -3.93 20.12 -15.79
C ALA A 78 -3.84 21.10 -14.61
N ASP A 79 -4.54 22.23 -14.66
CA ASP A 79 -4.53 23.21 -13.56
C ASP A 79 -5.29 22.66 -12.33
N THR A 80 -6.38 21.96 -12.55
CA THR A 80 -7.12 21.26 -11.51
C THR A 80 -6.23 20.22 -10.81
N ARG A 81 -5.52 19.38 -11.56
CA ARG A 81 -4.60 18.39 -10.98
C ARG A 81 -3.49 19.05 -10.16
N ARG A 82 -2.86 20.10 -10.68
CA ARG A 82 -1.80 20.84 -10.00
C ARG A 82 -2.30 21.47 -8.69
N ARG A 83 -3.41 22.20 -8.72
CA ARG A 83 -4.00 22.86 -7.54
C ARG A 83 -4.41 21.83 -6.48
N ALA A 84 -4.98 20.70 -6.89
CA ALA A 84 -5.32 19.61 -5.99
C ALA A 84 -4.09 19.03 -5.30
N TYR A 85 -3.01 18.79 -6.02
CA TYR A 85 -1.74 18.33 -5.48
C TYR A 85 -1.13 19.32 -4.47
N GLU A 86 -1.10 20.62 -4.80
CA GLU A 86 -0.59 21.66 -3.92
C GLU A 86 -1.42 21.74 -2.62
N ALA A 87 -2.76 21.66 -2.74
CA ALA A 87 -3.67 21.66 -1.60
C ALA A 87 -3.50 20.41 -0.72
N GLU A 88 -3.33 19.23 -1.35
CA GLU A 88 -3.02 17.99 -0.65
C GLU A 88 -1.75 18.13 0.19
N LEU A 89 -0.63 18.56 -0.42
CA LEU A 89 0.64 18.75 0.29
C LEU A 89 0.54 19.74 1.44
N ALA A 90 -0.17 20.85 1.23
CA ALA A 90 -0.39 21.84 2.27
C ALA A 90 -1.19 21.28 3.47
N SER A 91 -2.12 20.38 3.21
CA SER A 91 -2.97 19.77 4.24
C SER A 91 -2.19 18.88 5.21
N TYR A 92 -1.12 18.22 4.74
CA TYR A 92 -0.33 17.30 5.56
C TYR A 92 0.35 17.98 6.76
N LYS A 93 0.61 19.27 6.68
CA LYS A 93 1.12 20.04 7.82
C LYS A 93 0.19 20.02 9.03
N LYS A 94 -1.12 19.80 8.81
CA LYS A 94 -2.12 19.71 9.88
C LYS A 94 -1.96 18.46 10.75
N ILE A 95 -1.41 17.40 10.18
CA ILE A 95 -1.28 16.08 10.83
C ILE A 95 0.18 15.59 10.94
N GLU A 96 1.16 16.37 10.48
CA GLU A 96 2.56 16.00 10.43
C GLU A 96 3.09 15.50 11.79
N LEU A 97 2.85 16.27 12.85
CA LEU A 97 3.32 15.90 14.18
C LEU A 97 2.69 14.60 14.70
N PRO A 98 1.36 14.46 14.80
CA PRO A 98 0.78 13.20 15.27
C PRO A 98 1.10 12.02 14.35
N MET A 99 1.20 12.23 13.04
CA MET A 99 1.57 11.18 12.10
C MET A 99 3.01 10.70 12.31
N SER A 100 3.95 11.61 12.62
CA SER A 100 5.33 11.23 12.94
C SER A 100 5.40 10.38 14.22
N PHE A 101 4.59 10.69 15.24
CA PHE A 101 4.46 9.87 16.44
C PHE A 101 3.91 8.48 16.13
N CYS A 102 2.86 8.38 15.33
CA CYS A 102 2.32 7.10 14.88
C CYS A 102 3.41 6.25 14.21
N LEU A 103 4.12 6.81 13.23
CA LEU A 103 5.14 6.11 12.48
C LEU A 103 6.30 5.65 13.36
N ASN A 104 6.81 6.52 14.24
CA ASN A 104 7.94 6.20 15.11
C ASN A 104 7.59 5.10 16.12
N ASN A 105 6.41 5.17 16.72
CA ASN A 105 5.98 4.15 17.70
C ASN A 105 5.70 2.80 17.04
N LEU A 106 5.07 2.78 15.85
CA LEU A 106 4.86 1.55 15.08
C LEU A 106 6.18 0.88 14.70
N LYS A 107 7.19 1.67 14.28
CA LYS A 107 8.51 1.13 13.97
C LYS A 107 9.23 0.59 15.22
N ALA A 108 9.21 1.33 16.31
CA ALA A 108 9.84 0.90 17.58
C ALA A 108 9.21 -0.38 18.13
N GLU A 109 7.88 -0.50 18.04
CA GLU A 109 7.20 -1.75 18.40
C GLU A 109 7.62 -2.91 17.49
N GLY A 110 7.68 -2.66 16.16
CA GLY A 110 8.13 -3.66 15.19
C GLY A 110 9.53 -4.19 15.49
N GLU A 111 10.47 -3.31 15.83
CA GLU A 111 11.83 -3.69 16.22
C GLU A 111 11.85 -4.52 17.52
N THR A 112 11.07 -4.09 18.53
CA THR A 112 10.93 -4.81 19.79
C THR A 112 10.34 -6.20 19.57
N MET A 113 9.29 -6.29 18.78
CA MET A 113 8.63 -7.57 18.47
C MET A 113 9.52 -8.51 17.66
N ALA A 114 10.28 -7.99 16.70
CA ALA A 114 11.25 -8.79 15.96
C ALA A 114 12.31 -9.41 16.91
N ALA A 115 12.85 -8.60 17.82
CA ALA A 115 13.82 -9.06 18.82
C ALA A 115 13.22 -10.10 19.79
N LEU A 116 12.03 -9.85 20.33
CA LEU A 116 11.35 -10.77 21.28
C LEU A 116 11.01 -12.12 20.64
N LYS A 117 10.69 -12.12 19.36
CA LYS A 117 10.37 -13.32 18.57
C LYS A 117 11.60 -14.00 17.96
N GLY A 118 12.81 -13.50 18.22
CA GLY A 118 14.06 -14.10 17.77
C GLY A 118 14.35 -13.94 16.27
N TYR A 119 13.75 -12.95 15.62
CA TYR A 119 14.12 -12.56 14.25
C TYR A 119 15.40 -11.72 14.26
N LYS A 120 16.15 -11.72 13.16
CA LYS A 120 17.36 -10.89 13.00
C LYS A 120 17.04 -9.39 12.94
N GLY A 121 15.79 -9.04 12.59
CA GLY A 121 15.29 -7.70 12.51
C GLY A 121 13.91 -7.65 11.84
N VAL A 122 13.37 -6.45 11.68
CA VAL A 122 12.02 -6.24 11.13
C VAL A 122 11.90 -6.77 9.70
N LEU A 123 12.95 -6.65 8.88
CA LEU A 123 12.93 -7.17 7.51
C LEU A 123 12.82 -8.70 7.50
N ASP A 124 13.59 -9.39 8.33
CA ASP A 124 13.54 -10.85 8.46
C ASP A 124 12.15 -11.31 8.89
N MET A 125 11.56 -10.64 9.88
CA MET A 125 10.19 -10.89 10.32
C MET A 125 9.17 -10.64 9.20
N ALA A 126 9.31 -9.55 8.43
CA ALA A 126 8.41 -9.22 7.32
C ALA A 126 8.50 -10.26 6.19
N LEU A 127 9.71 -10.73 5.87
CA LEU A 127 9.92 -11.79 4.88
C LEU A 127 9.28 -13.11 5.32
N ALA A 128 9.47 -13.51 6.58
CA ALA A 128 8.83 -14.70 7.12
C ALA A 128 7.30 -14.63 7.04
N HIS A 129 6.69 -13.52 7.46
CA HIS A 129 5.24 -13.31 7.35
C HIS A 129 4.74 -13.29 5.91
N SER A 130 5.56 -12.83 4.96
CA SER A 130 5.25 -12.82 3.51
C SER A 130 5.56 -14.16 2.83
N ARG A 131 6.08 -15.15 3.58
CA ARG A 131 6.55 -16.44 3.06
C ARG A 131 7.56 -16.27 1.92
N MET A 132 8.47 -15.33 2.09
CA MET A 132 9.48 -14.94 1.12
C MET A 132 10.88 -15.06 1.74
N ASP A 133 11.86 -15.47 0.97
CA ASP A 133 13.26 -15.43 1.35
C ASP A 133 13.98 -14.19 0.79
N GLU A 134 15.18 -13.90 1.32
CA GLU A 134 16.00 -12.77 0.87
C GLU A 134 16.37 -12.87 -0.62
N LYS A 135 16.55 -14.10 -1.16
CA LYS A 135 16.90 -14.32 -2.57
C LYS A 135 15.75 -13.93 -3.48
N THR A 136 14.53 -14.27 -3.10
CA THR A 136 13.32 -13.86 -3.83
C THR A 136 13.15 -12.35 -3.81
N LEU A 137 13.35 -11.71 -2.65
CA LEU A 137 13.30 -10.24 -2.55
C LEU A 137 14.36 -9.59 -3.44
N GLU A 138 15.61 -10.08 -3.43
CA GLU A 138 16.68 -9.51 -4.26
C GLU A 138 16.44 -9.75 -5.75
N ALA A 139 15.88 -10.89 -6.12
CA ALA A 139 15.48 -11.16 -7.51
C ALA A 139 14.39 -10.18 -7.98
N MET A 140 13.38 -9.91 -7.14
CA MET A 140 12.35 -8.90 -7.40
C MET A 140 12.96 -7.50 -7.58
N TRP A 141 13.85 -7.09 -6.67
CA TRP A 141 14.54 -5.80 -6.77
C TRP A 141 15.41 -5.69 -8.01
N THR A 142 16.09 -6.77 -8.39
CA THR A 142 16.90 -6.81 -9.59
C THR A 142 16.04 -6.62 -10.83
N ALA A 143 14.96 -7.38 -10.97
CA ALA A 143 14.02 -7.22 -12.08
C ALA A 143 13.41 -5.80 -12.16
N ILE A 144 13.05 -5.20 -11.01
CA ILE A 144 12.56 -3.82 -10.96
C ILE A 144 13.64 -2.85 -11.44
N ARG A 145 14.89 -2.97 -10.95
CA ARG A 145 16.00 -2.09 -11.36
C ARG A 145 16.30 -2.19 -12.87
N GLU A 146 16.24 -3.39 -13.41
CA GLU A 146 16.41 -3.65 -14.84
C GLU A 146 15.30 -3.02 -15.69
N ALA A 147 14.06 -2.99 -15.22
CA ALA A 147 12.94 -2.34 -15.90
C ALA A 147 12.90 -0.82 -15.77
N LEU A 148 13.59 -0.21 -14.77
CA LEU A 148 13.54 1.24 -14.54
C LEU A 148 13.93 2.10 -15.76
N PRO A 149 14.92 1.76 -16.61
CA PRO A 149 15.24 2.56 -17.79
C PRO A 149 14.04 2.70 -18.74
N GLU A 150 13.31 1.62 -19.00
CA GLU A 150 12.13 1.62 -19.87
C GLU A 150 10.99 2.47 -19.26
N LEU A 151 10.75 2.32 -17.96
CA LEU A 151 9.77 3.14 -17.25
C LEU A 151 10.12 4.63 -17.30
N ARG A 152 11.40 4.99 -17.20
CA ARG A 152 11.85 6.38 -17.33
C ARG A 152 11.56 6.94 -18.72
N GLU A 153 11.79 6.16 -19.78
CA GLU A 153 11.45 6.60 -21.15
C GLU A 153 9.94 6.77 -21.33
N TYR A 154 9.13 5.86 -20.74
CA TYR A 154 7.68 6.04 -20.71
C TYR A 154 7.28 7.37 -20.05
N PHE A 155 7.83 7.69 -18.86
CA PHE A 155 7.50 8.95 -18.18
C PHE A 155 7.98 10.18 -18.96
N LYS A 156 9.14 10.12 -19.61
CA LYS A 156 9.59 11.17 -20.51
C LYS A 156 8.65 11.36 -21.71
N ALA A 157 8.20 10.26 -22.32
CA ALA A 157 7.26 10.31 -23.43
C ALA A 157 5.92 10.90 -22.99
N LYS A 158 5.38 10.43 -21.84
CA LYS A 158 4.15 10.99 -21.25
C LYS A 158 4.30 12.46 -20.93
N GLY A 159 5.44 12.89 -20.34
CA GLY A 159 5.73 14.29 -20.06
C GLY A 159 5.65 15.14 -21.32
N ARG A 160 6.31 14.72 -22.40
CA ARG A 160 6.25 15.44 -23.70
C ARG A 160 4.84 15.54 -24.26
N LEU A 161 4.04 14.46 -24.17
CA LEU A 161 2.64 14.47 -24.62
C LEU A 161 1.78 15.45 -23.82
N LEU A 162 2.11 15.68 -22.55
CA LEU A 162 1.42 16.62 -21.67
C LEU A 162 2.02 18.05 -21.70
N GLY A 163 3.02 18.30 -22.57
CA GLY A 163 3.64 19.63 -22.75
C GLY A 163 4.77 19.94 -21.76
N HIS A 164 5.35 18.95 -21.09
CA HIS A 164 6.48 19.12 -20.17
C HIS A 164 7.81 18.77 -20.83
N GLU A 165 8.74 19.72 -20.86
CA GLU A 165 10.07 19.54 -21.47
C GLU A 165 11.06 18.87 -20.50
N ASN A 166 10.95 19.15 -19.21
CA ASN A 166 11.93 18.77 -18.18
C ASN A 166 11.51 17.54 -17.32
N GLY A 167 10.65 16.69 -17.86
CA GLY A 167 10.14 15.50 -17.17
C GLY A 167 8.69 15.65 -16.72
N LEU A 168 8.11 14.54 -16.27
CA LEU A 168 6.71 14.49 -15.85
C LEU A 168 6.57 14.99 -14.41
N PRO A 169 5.81 16.07 -14.13
CA PRO A 169 5.48 16.48 -12.78
C PRO A 169 4.66 15.42 -12.05
N PHE A 170 4.81 15.30 -10.73
CA PHE A 170 4.11 14.29 -9.95
C PHE A 170 2.58 14.40 -10.05
N TYR A 171 2.04 15.61 -10.11
CA TYR A 171 0.60 15.84 -10.26
C TYR A 171 0.02 15.38 -11.61
N ASP A 172 0.88 15.14 -12.61
CA ASP A 172 0.49 14.62 -13.93
C ASP A 172 0.75 13.11 -14.08
N LEU A 173 1.21 12.44 -13.00
CA LEU A 173 1.47 11.01 -13.03
C LEU A 173 0.25 10.20 -13.47
N PHE A 174 -0.94 10.58 -12.99
CA PHE A 174 -2.22 9.94 -13.31
C PHE A 174 -3.04 10.71 -14.38
N ALA A 175 -2.47 11.78 -14.96
CA ALA A 175 -3.13 12.52 -16.02
C ALA A 175 -3.58 11.58 -17.14
N PRO A 176 -4.84 11.69 -17.62
CA PRO A 176 -5.31 10.91 -18.75
C PRO A 176 -4.54 11.30 -20.01
N VAL A 177 -4.20 10.31 -20.84
CA VAL A 177 -3.63 10.49 -22.17
C VAL A 177 -4.68 10.06 -23.17
N GLY A 178 -5.13 10.99 -24.01
CA GLY A 178 -6.26 10.78 -24.90
C GLY A 178 -7.58 11.30 -24.34
N GLN A 179 -8.63 11.16 -25.10
CA GLN A 179 -9.97 11.59 -24.72
C GLN A 179 -10.93 10.40 -24.74
N SER A 180 -11.64 10.19 -23.64
CA SER A 180 -12.78 9.29 -23.58
C SER A 180 -13.97 10.07 -23.07
N THR A 181 -15.05 10.07 -23.86
CA THR A 181 -16.34 10.67 -23.48
C THR A 181 -17.29 9.67 -22.84
N ARG A 182 -16.88 8.39 -22.77
CA ARG A 182 -17.73 7.34 -22.21
C ARG A 182 -17.64 7.32 -20.69
N THR A 183 -18.77 7.53 -20.06
CA THR A 183 -18.95 7.38 -18.61
C THR A 183 -19.86 6.19 -18.34
N TYR A 184 -19.70 5.61 -17.17
CA TYR A 184 -20.54 4.49 -16.71
C TYR A 184 -21.14 4.84 -15.34
N THR A 185 -22.40 4.54 -15.16
CA THR A 185 -22.99 4.47 -13.82
C THR A 185 -22.42 3.28 -13.06
N VAL A 186 -22.61 3.24 -11.74
CA VAL A 186 -22.17 2.10 -10.92
C VAL A 186 -22.87 0.82 -11.37
N GLU A 187 -24.15 0.89 -11.72
CA GLU A 187 -24.98 -0.23 -12.20
C GLU A 187 -24.45 -0.75 -13.55
N GLU A 188 -24.15 0.14 -14.48
CA GLU A 188 -23.56 -0.23 -15.79
C GLU A 188 -22.19 -0.86 -15.64
N ALA A 189 -21.32 -0.28 -14.79
CA ALA A 189 -20.00 -0.82 -14.52
C ALA A 189 -20.11 -2.23 -13.88
N ARG A 190 -21.02 -2.42 -12.93
CA ARG A 190 -21.29 -3.72 -12.32
C ARG A 190 -21.77 -4.75 -13.36
N ALA A 191 -22.73 -4.38 -14.19
CA ALA A 191 -23.25 -5.27 -15.23
C ALA A 191 -22.15 -5.67 -16.24
N LEU A 192 -21.35 -4.69 -16.68
CA LEU A 192 -20.21 -4.93 -17.58
C LEU A 192 -19.18 -5.88 -16.97
N LEU A 193 -18.80 -5.67 -15.72
CA LEU A 193 -17.85 -6.53 -15.02
C LEU A 193 -18.38 -7.96 -14.90
N LEU A 194 -19.63 -8.15 -14.51
CA LEU A 194 -20.24 -9.47 -14.40
C LEU A 194 -20.31 -10.20 -15.76
N ASP A 195 -20.65 -9.48 -16.82
CA ASP A 195 -20.67 -10.04 -18.18
C ASP A 195 -19.27 -10.45 -18.64
N LEU A 196 -18.25 -9.59 -18.44
CA LEU A 196 -16.87 -9.87 -18.83
C LEU A 196 -16.29 -11.05 -18.04
N PHE A 197 -16.45 -11.06 -16.71
CA PHE A 197 -15.96 -12.16 -15.88
C PHE A 197 -16.70 -13.46 -16.16
N GLY A 198 -18.01 -13.41 -16.39
CA GLY A 198 -18.79 -14.60 -16.78
C GLY A 198 -18.38 -15.20 -18.12
N LYS A 199 -17.84 -14.40 -19.05
CA LYS A 199 -17.24 -14.90 -20.31
C LYS A 199 -15.85 -15.48 -20.12
N PHE A 200 -15.08 -14.98 -19.15
CA PHE A 200 -13.71 -15.41 -18.87
C PHE A 200 -13.70 -16.63 -17.93
N CYS A 201 -14.57 -16.67 -16.94
CA CYS A 201 -14.69 -17.74 -15.97
C CYS A 201 -16.18 -17.97 -15.65
N PRO A 202 -16.86 -18.88 -16.36
CA PRO A 202 -18.31 -19.08 -16.26
C PRO A 202 -18.78 -19.81 -15.01
N GLU A 203 -17.85 -20.25 -14.09
CA GLU A 203 -18.19 -20.94 -12.83
C GLU A 203 -18.29 -19.99 -11.64
#